data_f2501d4612c7b958efe0cd986c1fdb14
#
_entry.id   f2501d4612c7b958efe0cd986c1fdb14
#
_cell.length_a   1.000
_cell.length_b   1.000
_cell.length_c   1.000
_cell.angle_alpha   90.00
_cell.angle_beta   90.00
_cell.angle_gamma   90.00
#
_symmetry.space_group_name_H-M   'P 1'
#
loop_
_entity.id
_entity.type
_entity.pdbx_description
1 polymer ?
#
loop_
_entity_poly.entity_id
_entity_poly.type
_entity_poly.pdbx_seq_one_letter_code
_entity_poly.pdbx_strand_id
1 'polypeptide(L)'
;NLIKRGENQLLESNSIGGQIRIGASDTICRYFLVPYLERFHRSFPASHIKVTNQTSIKCVDLLENGQVDLIFINYPNNYINQLSTVKKIKTFQDVFVANDSFSHLKGQKLSYQELLKQPILMLDRKSTTSEFLHTLFQQHQLDLVPEIELSSNDLLIDLAKIGLGIAFIPDYCLSRDSEGLFIVETKEELPKRQLLIAYNDRIPMSRSVQAFLDYF
;
A
#
# COMPACT_ATOMS: atom_id res chain seq x y z
N ASN A 1 17.65 41.32 -13.81
CA ASN A 1 16.38 40.74 -14.35
C ASN A 1 16.26 39.23 -14.15
N LEU A 2 17.35 38.48 -14.05
CA LEU A 2 17.31 37.01 -13.76
C LEU A 2 17.03 36.73 -12.27
N ILE A 3 17.53 37.60 -11.39
CA ILE A 3 17.28 37.45 -9.93
C ILE A 3 15.82 37.71 -9.59
N LYS A 4 15.20 38.75 -10.16
CA LYS A 4 13.76 39.01 -10.00
C LYS A 4 12.87 37.92 -10.60
N ARG A 5 13.31 37.24 -11.68
CA ARG A 5 12.60 36.09 -12.22
C ARG A 5 12.72 34.87 -11.30
N GLY A 6 13.89 34.64 -10.69
CA GLY A 6 14.09 33.59 -9.71
C GLY A 6 13.29 33.82 -8.42
N GLU A 7 13.27 35.08 -7.93
CA GLU A 7 12.46 35.43 -6.76
C GLU A 7 10.96 35.32 -7.03
N ASN A 8 10.48 35.75 -8.22
CA ASN A 8 9.08 35.58 -8.60
C ASN A 8 8.68 34.10 -8.80
N GLN A 9 9.57 33.27 -9.37
CA GLN A 9 9.34 31.83 -9.46
C GLN A 9 9.30 31.16 -8.08
N LEU A 10 10.16 31.57 -7.14
CA LEU A 10 10.13 31.11 -5.75
C LEU A 10 8.88 31.62 -5.00
N LEU A 11 8.45 32.85 -5.25
CA LEU A 11 7.22 33.41 -4.68
C LEU A 11 5.98 32.75 -5.29
N GLU A 12 5.97 32.45 -6.60
CA GLU A 12 4.90 31.71 -7.26
C GLU A 12 4.84 30.25 -6.81
N SER A 13 5.98 29.60 -6.58
CA SER A 13 6.01 28.23 -6.04
C SER A 13 5.52 28.17 -4.58
N ASN A 14 5.85 29.17 -3.77
CA ASN A 14 5.34 29.28 -2.40
C ASN A 14 3.86 29.72 -2.33
N SER A 15 3.28 30.18 -3.43
CA SER A 15 1.87 30.62 -3.52
C SER A 15 0.93 29.56 -4.08
N ILE A 16 1.39 28.33 -4.35
CA ILE A 16 0.50 27.23 -4.69
C ILE A 16 -0.35 26.93 -3.44
N GLY A 17 -1.53 27.56 -3.39
CA GLY A 17 -2.57 27.27 -2.43
C GLY A 17 -3.53 26.23 -3.01
N GLY A 18 -4.44 25.72 -2.19
CA GLY A 18 -5.44 24.76 -2.59
C GLY A 18 -5.40 23.48 -1.78
N GLN A 19 -6.17 22.52 -2.19
CA GLN A 19 -6.30 21.24 -1.48
C GLN A 19 -5.91 20.09 -2.40
N ILE A 20 -5.17 19.12 -1.84
CA ILE A 20 -4.97 17.80 -2.44
C ILE A 20 -5.76 16.80 -1.63
N ARG A 21 -6.61 16.02 -2.29
CA ARG A 21 -7.41 14.95 -1.69
C ARG A 21 -6.86 13.62 -2.16
N ILE A 22 -6.31 12.85 -1.21
CA ILE A 22 -5.65 11.57 -1.48
C ILE A 22 -6.44 10.45 -0.83
N GLY A 23 -6.73 9.39 -1.60
CA GLY A 23 -7.22 8.12 -1.09
C GLY A 23 -6.11 7.08 -1.04
N ALA A 24 -5.88 6.48 0.12
CA ALA A 24 -4.91 5.42 0.30
C ALA A 24 -5.17 4.64 1.59
N SER A 25 -4.75 3.38 1.65
CA SER A 25 -4.80 2.62 2.90
C SER A 25 -3.85 3.20 3.95
N ASP A 26 -4.11 2.92 5.23
CA ASP A 26 -3.21 3.30 6.32
C ASP A 26 -1.79 2.77 6.09
N THR A 27 -1.67 1.53 5.66
CA THR A 27 -0.39 0.89 5.32
C THR A 27 0.39 1.65 4.24
N ILE A 28 -0.27 2.00 3.13
CA ILE A 28 0.37 2.76 2.04
C ILE A 28 0.78 4.15 2.54
N CYS A 29 -0.07 4.82 3.30
CA CYS A 29 0.26 6.13 3.87
C CYS A 29 1.49 6.03 4.78
N ARG A 30 1.47 5.13 5.74
CA ARG A 30 2.49 4.97 6.78
C ARG A 30 3.85 4.58 6.22
N TYR A 31 3.89 3.59 5.34
CA TYR A 31 5.14 2.98 4.87
C TYR A 31 5.66 3.54 3.54
N PHE A 32 4.83 4.23 2.79
CA PHE A 32 5.22 4.76 1.48
C PHE A 32 5.03 6.27 1.34
N LEU A 33 3.86 6.82 1.67
CA LEU A 33 3.53 8.22 1.35
C LEU A 33 4.16 9.26 2.30
N VAL A 34 4.42 8.93 3.56
CA VAL A 34 4.89 9.92 4.55
C VAL A 34 6.07 10.76 4.06
N PRO A 35 7.15 10.23 3.45
CA PRO A 35 8.25 11.06 2.97
C PRO A 35 7.84 12.03 1.86
N TYR A 36 6.92 11.64 0.99
CA TYR A 36 6.42 12.50 -0.11
C TYR A 36 5.52 13.60 0.43
N LEU A 37 4.66 13.30 1.40
CA LEU A 37 3.82 14.27 2.08
C LEU A 37 4.65 15.30 2.83
N GLU A 38 5.72 14.88 3.52
CA GLU A 38 6.66 15.76 4.19
C GLU A 38 7.34 16.70 3.20
N ARG A 39 7.90 16.16 2.13
CA ARG A 39 8.56 16.95 1.07
C ARG A 39 7.60 17.95 0.43
N PHE A 40 6.37 17.51 0.14
CA PHE A 40 5.34 18.38 -0.43
C PHE A 40 4.96 19.50 0.52
N HIS A 41 4.72 19.20 1.79
CA HIS A 41 4.38 20.20 2.80
C HIS A 41 5.48 21.27 2.95
N ARG A 42 6.75 20.87 2.89
CA ARG A 42 7.88 21.81 2.93
C ARG A 42 7.94 22.71 1.69
N SER A 43 7.65 22.16 0.52
CA SER A 43 7.73 22.91 -0.75
C SER A 43 6.51 23.80 -0.98
N PHE A 44 5.33 23.41 -0.47
CA PHE A 44 4.05 24.08 -0.68
C PHE A 44 3.26 24.21 0.63
N PRO A 45 3.75 25.02 1.58
CA PRO A 45 3.17 25.11 2.92
C PRO A 45 1.75 25.71 2.95
N ALA A 46 1.34 26.43 1.88
CA ALA A 46 -0.02 26.94 1.75
C ALA A 46 -1.05 25.92 1.23
N SER A 47 -0.60 24.75 0.80
CA SER A 47 -1.49 23.69 0.31
C SER A 47 -1.99 22.81 1.45
N HIS A 48 -3.31 22.54 1.45
CA HIS A 48 -3.91 21.60 2.37
C HIS A 48 -3.85 20.17 1.82
N ILE A 49 -3.45 19.24 2.67
CA ILE A 49 -3.44 17.81 2.36
C ILE A 49 -4.57 17.13 3.12
N LYS A 50 -5.49 16.52 2.40
CA LYS A 50 -6.54 15.68 2.98
C LYS A 50 -6.31 14.24 2.54
N VAL A 51 -6.11 13.35 3.50
CA VAL A 51 -5.97 11.91 3.25
C VAL A 51 -7.20 11.20 3.76
N THR A 52 -7.82 10.38 2.91
CA THR A 52 -8.91 9.48 3.28
C THR A 52 -8.36 8.06 3.29
N ASN A 53 -8.28 7.48 4.50
CA ASN A 53 -7.80 6.11 4.67
C ASN A 53 -8.93 5.13 4.37
N GLN A 54 -8.75 4.35 3.31
CA GLN A 54 -9.66 3.29 2.87
C GLN A 54 -8.87 2.16 2.22
N THR A 55 -9.49 0.99 2.08
CA THR A 55 -8.90 -0.12 1.32
C THR A 55 -8.67 0.30 -0.13
N SER A 56 -7.72 -0.37 -0.82
CA SER A 56 -7.47 -0.10 -2.25
C SER A 56 -8.73 -0.27 -3.10
N ILE A 57 -9.64 -1.15 -2.73
CA ILE A 57 -10.94 -1.34 -3.40
C ILE A 57 -11.80 -0.09 -3.22
N LYS A 58 -11.96 0.38 -1.98
CA LYS A 58 -12.78 1.56 -1.68
C LYS A 58 -12.19 2.87 -2.23
N CYS A 59 -10.87 2.96 -2.34
CA CYS A 59 -10.22 4.12 -2.95
C CYS A 59 -10.62 4.30 -4.41
N VAL A 60 -10.87 3.23 -5.17
CA VAL A 60 -11.39 3.31 -6.54
C VAL A 60 -12.75 3.99 -6.55
N ASP A 61 -13.67 3.59 -5.66
CA ASP A 61 -14.99 4.22 -5.53
C ASP A 61 -14.87 5.72 -5.21
N LEU A 62 -13.95 6.10 -4.30
CA LEU A 62 -13.71 7.50 -3.96
C LEU A 62 -13.24 8.33 -5.16
N LEU A 63 -12.35 7.76 -6.00
CA LEU A 63 -11.86 8.43 -7.20
C LEU A 63 -12.97 8.60 -8.23
N GLU A 64 -13.74 7.54 -8.50
CA GLU A 64 -14.83 7.56 -9.47
C GLU A 64 -15.93 8.56 -9.10
N ASN A 65 -16.20 8.69 -7.80
CA ASN A 65 -17.19 9.65 -7.28
C ASN A 65 -16.63 11.07 -7.09
N GLY A 66 -15.39 11.34 -7.50
CA GLY A 66 -14.76 12.66 -7.40
C GLY A 66 -14.51 13.13 -5.95
N GLN A 67 -14.49 12.21 -4.99
CA GLN A 67 -14.26 12.51 -3.58
C GLN A 67 -12.78 12.71 -3.26
N VAL A 68 -11.90 12.17 -4.09
CA VAL A 68 -10.44 12.34 -4.03
C VAL A 68 -9.89 12.69 -5.40
N ASP A 69 -8.71 13.29 -5.45
CA ASP A 69 -8.02 13.68 -6.67
C ASP A 69 -7.07 12.59 -7.17
N LEU A 70 -6.44 11.90 -6.22
CA LEU A 70 -5.45 10.85 -6.44
C LEU A 70 -5.74 9.67 -5.52
N ILE A 71 -5.45 8.47 -5.98
CA ILE A 71 -5.43 7.27 -5.14
C ILE A 71 -4.11 6.54 -5.28
N PHE A 72 -3.65 5.96 -4.17
CA PHE A 72 -2.52 5.04 -4.11
C PHE A 72 -3.05 3.68 -3.70
N ILE A 73 -2.89 2.70 -4.57
CA ILE A 73 -3.54 1.40 -4.43
C ILE A 73 -2.61 0.25 -4.78
N ASN A 74 -2.85 -0.88 -4.16
CA ASN A 74 -2.17 -2.12 -4.52
C ASN A 74 -2.84 -2.76 -5.74
N TYR A 75 -2.01 -3.32 -6.63
CA TYR A 75 -2.41 -4.08 -7.81
C TYR A 75 -1.87 -5.52 -7.67
N PRO A 76 -2.60 -6.57 -8.08
CA PRO A 76 -3.86 -6.55 -8.82
C PRO A 76 -5.03 -5.92 -8.07
N ASN A 77 -5.86 -5.17 -8.80
CA ASN A 77 -7.09 -4.57 -8.32
C ASN A 77 -8.13 -4.63 -9.44
N ASN A 78 -9.12 -5.50 -9.29
CA ASN A 78 -10.13 -5.77 -10.31
C ASN A 78 -11.18 -4.66 -10.45
N TYR A 79 -11.13 -3.66 -9.59
CA TYR A 79 -12.11 -2.55 -9.53
C TYR A 79 -11.65 -1.31 -10.28
N ILE A 80 -10.37 -1.21 -10.63
CA ILE A 80 -9.87 -0.13 -11.49
C ILE A 80 -10.55 -0.22 -12.87
N ASN A 81 -11.22 0.86 -13.25
CA ASN A 81 -11.81 0.94 -14.56
C ASN A 81 -10.84 1.58 -15.59
N GLN A 82 -11.23 1.49 -16.88
CA GLN A 82 -10.44 2.03 -18.00
C GLN A 82 -10.46 3.56 -18.09
N LEU A 83 -11.22 4.25 -17.24
CA LEU A 83 -11.37 5.70 -17.25
C LEU A 83 -10.30 6.41 -16.39
N SER A 84 -9.56 5.66 -15.61
CA SER A 84 -8.50 6.20 -14.78
C SER A 84 -7.15 6.06 -15.47
N THR A 85 -6.35 7.12 -15.44
CA THR A 85 -4.94 7.04 -15.78
C THR A 85 -4.20 6.43 -14.61
N VAL A 86 -3.37 5.42 -14.90
CA VAL A 86 -2.66 4.62 -13.91
C VAL A 86 -1.17 4.68 -14.18
N LYS A 87 -0.39 4.95 -13.13
CA LYS A 87 1.07 4.92 -13.16
C LYS A 87 1.60 3.96 -12.11
N LYS A 88 2.47 3.05 -12.52
CA LYS A 88 3.20 2.17 -11.61
C LYS A 88 4.30 2.95 -10.91
N ILE A 89 4.38 2.86 -9.60
CA ILE A 89 5.36 3.61 -8.80
C ILE A 89 6.28 2.73 -7.96
N LYS A 90 5.87 1.51 -7.62
CA LYS A 90 6.69 0.57 -6.86
C LYS A 90 6.30 -0.87 -7.14
N THR A 91 7.29 -1.77 -7.21
CA THR A 91 7.08 -3.21 -7.14
C THR A 91 7.37 -3.69 -5.73
N PHE A 92 6.54 -4.56 -5.18
CA PHE A 92 6.71 -5.19 -3.87
C PHE A 92 6.30 -6.65 -3.91
N GLN A 93 6.56 -7.37 -2.85
CA GLN A 93 6.13 -8.74 -2.66
C GLN A 93 5.53 -8.90 -1.27
N ASP A 94 4.45 -9.67 -1.17
CA ASP A 94 3.96 -10.05 0.15
C ASP A 94 4.84 -11.16 0.72
N VAL A 95 4.93 -11.22 2.03
CA VAL A 95 5.73 -12.20 2.77
C VAL A 95 4.94 -12.80 3.92
N PHE A 96 5.29 -14.03 4.28
CA PHE A 96 4.83 -14.67 5.50
C PHE A 96 5.87 -14.44 6.60
N VAL A 97 5.46 -13.92 7.74
CA VAL A 97 6.37 -13.62 8.87
C VAL A 97 5.88 -14.27 10.16
N ALA A 98 6.82 -14.74 10.95
CA ALA A 98 6.56 -15.39 12.23
C ALA A 98 7.63 -15.04 13.26
N ASN A 99 7.33 -15.24 14.54
CA ASN A 99 8.30 -15.12 15.63
C ASN A 99 8.95 -16.47 15.97
N ASP A 100 9.79 -16.47 16.98
CA ASP A 100 10.55 -17.65 17.40
C ASP A 100 9.69 -18.83 17.90
N SER A 101 8.39 -18.65 18.19
CA SER A 101 7.48 -19.77 18.45
C SER A 101 7.38 -20.72 17.27
N PHE A 102 7.69 -20.23 16.06
CA PHE A 102 7.74 -20.99 14.82
C PHE A 102 9.18 -21.26 14.36
N SER A 103 10.16 -21.24 15.26
CA SER A 103 11.59 -21.40 14.91
C SER A 103 11.90 -22.71 14.18
N HIS A 104 11.08 -23.74 14.37
CA HIS A 104 11.20 -25.01 13.63
C HIS A 104 10.99 -24.84 12.11
N LEU A 105 10.41 -23.74 11.65
CA LEU A 105 10.22 -23.43 10.24
C LEU A 105 11.40 -22.64 9.64
N LYS A 106 12.32 -22.15 10.46
CA LYS A 106 13.50 -21.41 9.97
C LYS A 106 14.36 -22.28 9.06
N GLY A 107 14.71 -21.74 7.89
CA GLY A 107 15.53 -22.43 6.90
C GLY A 107 14.81 -23.56 6.16
N GLN A 108 13.52 -23.75 6.38
CA GLN A 108 12.69 -24.66 5.62
C GLN A 108 11.89 -23.89 4.57
N LYS A 109 11.70 -24.49 3.39
CA LYS A 109 10.77 -23.98 2.38
C LYS A 109 9.49 -24.79 2.44
N LEU A 110 8.38 -24.14 2.78
CA LEU A 110 7.09 -24.77 2.85
C LEU A 110 6.39 -24.72 1.49
N SER A 111 5.75 -25.82 1.08
CA SER A 111 4.73 -25.75 0.02
C SER A 111 3.52 -24.97 0.51
N TYR A 112 2.69 -24.46 -0.39
CA TYR A 112 1.43 -23.82 0.01
C TYR A 112 0.54 -24.77 0.80
N GLN A 113 0.55 -26.07 0.47
CA GLN A 113 -0.18 -27.07 1.22
C GLN A 113 0.34 -27.24 2.67
N GLU A 114 1.65 -27.21 2.87
CA GLU A 114 2.27 -27.25 4.20
C GLU A 114 1.99 -25.98 4.97
N LEU A 115 2.00 -24.82 4.29
CA LEU A 115 1.70 -23.52 4.88
C LEU A 115 0.27 -23.45 5.43
N LEU A 116 -0.71 -24.04 4.72
CA LEU A 116 -2.11 -24.07 5.16
C LEU A 116 -2.34 -24.88 6.44
N LYS A 117 -1.38 -25.69 6.88
CA LYS A 117 -1.42 -26.37 8.17
C LYS A 117 -1.02 -25.47 9.34
N GLN A 118 -0.52 -24.27 9.04
CA GLN A 118 -0.12 -23.29 10.02
C GLN A 118 -1.22 -22.26 10.27
N PRO A 119 -1.27 -21.63 11.44
CA PRO A 119 -2.23 -20.57 11.72
C PRO A 119 -1.86 -19.30 10.92
N ILE A 120 -2.59 -19.03 9.86
CA ILE A 120 -2.38 -17.87 8.99
C ILE A 120 -3.17 -16.68 9.51
N LEU A 121 -2.48 -15.54 9.67
CA LEU A 121 -3.05 -14.25 10.03
C LEU A 121 -3.02 -13.35 8.79
N MET A 122 -4.16 -12.81 8.38
CA MET A 122 -4.22 -12.02 7.15
C MET A 122 -5.28 -10.93 7.21
N LEU A 123 -5.21 -10.01 6.26
CA LEU A 123 -6.25 -9.01 6.09
C LEU A 123 -7.59 -9.67 5.69
N ASP A 124 -8.68 -9.03 6.09
CA ASP A 124 -10.02 -9.48 5.77
C ASP A 124 -10.33 -9.39 4.27
N ARG A 125 -11.44 -10.00 3.85
CA ARG A 125 -11.84 -10.10 2.43
C ARG A 125 -12.18 -8.76 1.74
N LYS A 126 -12.15 -7.66 2.48
CA LYS A 126 -12.34 -6.31 1.92
C LYS A 126 -11.05 -5.71 1.32
N SER A 127 -9.94 -6.42 1.41
CA SER A 127 -8.64 -5.98 0.91
C SER A 127 -8.23 -6.69 -0.38
N THR A 128 -7.50 -5.97 -1.25
CA THR A 128 -6.88 -6.59 -2.45
C THR A 128 -5.84 -7.63 -2.08
N THR A 129 -5.20 -7.52 -0.93
CA THR A 129 -4.22 -8.50 -0.43
C THR A 129 -4.89 -9.82 -0.11
N SER A 130 -6.06 -9.79 0.53
CA SER A 130 -6.85 -11.00 0.79
C SER A 130 -7.34 -11.64 -0.50
N GLU A 131 -7.90 -10.86 -1.42
CA GLU A 131 -8.32 -11.36 -2.74
C GLU A 131 -7.15 -12.02 -3.48
N PHE A 132 -5.99 -11.38 -3.46
CA PHE A 132 -4.77 -11.89 -4.09
C PHE A 132 -4.38 -13.27 -3.52
N LEU A 133 -4.30 -13.41 -2.21
CA LEU A 133 -3.86 -14.66 -1.58
C LEU A 133 -4.88 -15.78 -1.78
N HIS A 134 -6.17 -15.49 -1.62
CA HIS A 134 -7.23 -16.47 -1.89
C HIS A 134 -7.21 -16.95 -3.34
N THR A 135 -7.06 -16.03 -4.30
CA THR A 135 -6.96 -16.38 -5.73
C THR A 135 -5.73 -17.22 -6.01
N LEU A 136 -4.58 -16.90 -5.43
CA LEU A 136 -3.34 -17.65 -5.59
C LEU A 136 -3.50 -19.09 -5.10
N PHE A 137 -4.08 -19.30 -3.92
CA PHE A 137 -4.29 -20.66 -3.41
C PHE A 137 -5.35 -21.42 -4.20
N GLN A 138 -6.42 -20.77 -4.65
CA GLN A 138 -7.41 -21.40 -5.52
C GLN A 138 -6.81 -21.89 -6.85
N GLN A 139 -5.87 -21.14 -7.43
CA GLN A 139 -5.12 -21.58 -8.63
C GLN A 139 -4.31 -22.86 -8.39
N HIS A 140 -3.94 -23.15 -7.15
CA HIS A 140 -3.28 -24.38 -6.72
C HIS A 140 -4.27 -25.43 -6.17
N GLN A 141 -5.57 -25.24 -6.36
CA GLN A 141 -6.63 -26.12 -5.86
C GLN A 141 -6.62 -26.27 -4.33
N LEU A 142 -6.21 -25.20 -3.63
CA LEU A 142 -6.16 -25.13 -2.18
C LEU A 142 -7.20 -24.14 -1.67
N ASP A 143 -7.81 -24.47 -0.53
CA ASP A 143 -8.75 -23.61 0.17
C ASP A 143 -8.07 -22.98 1.39
N LEU A 144 -7.96 -21.66 1.38
CA LEU A 144 -7.33 -20.89 2.44
C LEU A 144 -8.38 -20.53 3.50
N VAL A 145 -8.20 -21.07 4.70
CA VAL A 145 -8.99 -20.72 5.88
C VAL A 145 -8.04 -20.07 6.89
N PRO A 146 -8.05 -18.74 7.03
CA PRO A 146 -7.18 -18.06 7.98
C PRO A 146 -7.62 -18.30 9.43
N GLU A 147 -6.66 -18.29 10.35
CA GLU A 147 -6.92 -18.35 11.79
C GLU A 147 -7.47 -17.01 12.30
N ILE A 148 -6.91 -15.88 11.82
CA ILE A 148 -7.36 -14.53 12.15
C ILE A 148 -7.46 -13.70 10.88
N GLU A 149 -8.58 -13.00 10.74
CA GLU A 149 -8.80 -11.97 9.72
C GLU A 149 -9.10 -10.63 10.40
N LEU A 150 -8.41 -9.58 9.97
CA LEU A 150 -8.60 -8.22 10.47
C LEU A 150 -8.17 -7.18 9.42
N SER A 151 -8.33 -5.89 9.71
CA SER A 151 -8.16 -4.83 8.72
C SER A 151 -6.86 -4.00 8.85
N SER A 152 -5.91 -4.41 9.69
CA SER A 152 -4.67 -3.66 9.97
C SER A 152 -3.42 -4.53 9.82
N ASN A 153 -2.52 -4.18 8.90
CA ASN A 153 -1.22 -4.87 8.77
C ASN A 153 -0.36 -4.69 10.02
N ASP A 154 -0.40 -3.52 10.67
CA ASP A 154 0.36 -3.31 11.91
C ASP A 154 -0.12 -4.23 13.04
N LEU A 155 -1.43 -4.41 13.16
CA LEU A 155 -1.97 -5.36 14.14
C LEU A 155 -1.61 -6.81 13.78
N LEU A 156 -1.58 -7.19 12.51
CA LEU A 156 -1.10 -8.51 12.08
C LEU A 156 0.36 -8.73 12.49
N ILE A 157 1.21 -7.72 12.34
CA ILE A 157 2.61 -7.75 12.77
C ILE A 157 2.69 -7.94 14.29
N ASP A 158 1.93 -7.18 15.07
CA ASP A 158 1.91 -7.29 16.53
C ASP A 158 1.46 -8.71 16.97
N LEU A 159 0.43 -9.26 16.32
CA LEU A 159 -0.04 -10.61 16.62
C LEU A 159 0.98 -11.69 16.24
N ALA A 160 1.71 -11.51 15.13
CA ALA A 160 2.81 -12.40 14.78
C ALA A 160 3.96 -12.33 15.81
N LYS A 161 4.28 -11.14 16.32
CA LYS A 161 5.32 -10.93 17.33
C LYS A 161 5.02 -11.64 18.64
N ILE A 162 3.76 -11.75 19.04
CA ILE A 162 3.37 -12.52 20.24
C ILE A 162 3.14 -14.00 19.95
N GLY A 163 3.38 -14.48 18.74
CA GLY A 163 3.35 -15.89 18.37
C GLY A 163 1.97 -16.48 18.10
N LEU A 164 0.95 -15.65 17.80
CA LEU A 164 -0.39 -16.17 17.50
C LEU A 164 -0.49 -16.88 16.15
N GLY A 165 0.44 -16.61 15.23
CA GLY A 165 0.45 -17.24 13.94
C GLY A 165 1.49 -16.63 12.99
N ILE A 166 1.33 -16.97 11.72
CA ILE A 166 2.15 -16.50 10.61
C ILE A 166 1.37 -15.43 9.86
N ALA A 167 1.86 -14.18 9.91
CA ALA A 167 1.19 -13.06 9.27
C ALA A 167 1.59 -12.94 7.80
N PHE A 168 0.61 -12.69 6.94
CA PHE A 168 0.80 -12.37 5.53
C PHE A 168 0.66 -10.88 5.31
N ILE A 169 1.77 -10.22 4.96
CA ILE A 169 1.88 -8.76 4.88
C ILE A 169 2.75 -8.33 3.69
N PRO A 170 2.60 -7.11 3.17
CA PRO A 170 3.55 -6.53 2.22
C PRO A 170 4.95 -6.40 2.85
N ASP A 171 6.00 -6.72 2.07
CA ASP A 171 7.40 -6.71 2.53
C ASP A 171 7.85 -5.33 3.03
N TYR A 172 7.34 -4.25 2.46
CA TYR A 172 7.67 -2.89 2.89
C TYR A 172 7.18 -2.54 4.30
N CYS A 173 6.25 -3.32 4.88
CA CYS A 173 5.83 -3.15 6.27
C CYS A 173 6.95 -3.53 7.26
N LEU A 174 7.91 -4.34 6.84
CA LEU A 174 9.04 -4.75 7.67
C LEU A 174 10.13 -3.66 7.80
N SER A 175 10.05 -2.59 7.03
CA SER A 175 11.07 -1.54 6.98
C SER A 175 11.23 -0.76 8.30
N ARG A 176 10.21 -0.73 9.14
CA ARG A 176 10.20 0.05 10.39
C ARG A 176 10.37 -0.79 11.65
N ASP A 177 9.80 -1.98 11.67
CA ASP A 177 9.78 -2.80 12.88
C ASP A 177 9.63 -4.28 12.53
N SER A 178 10.75 -4.93 12.26
CA SER A 178 10.83 -6.38 12.01
C SER A 178 11.51 -7.14 13.13
N GLU A 179 11.84 -6.48 14.24
CA GLU A 179 12.54 -7.13 15.37
C GLU A 179 11.72 -8.31 15.91
N GLY A 180 12.38 -9.45 16.09
CA GLY A 180 11.75 -10.67 16.59
C GLY A 180 10.94 -11.45 15.57
N LEU A 181 10.95 -11.02 14.29
CA LEU A 181 10.28 -11.73 13.20
C LEU A 181 11.28 -12.28 12.18
N PHE A 182 10.92 -13.40 11.57
CA PHE A 182 11.64 -13.96 10.42
C PHE A 182 10.66 -14.26 9.29
N ILE A 183 11.17 -14.30 8.06
CA ILE A 183 10.38 -14.67 6.88
C ILE A 183 10.28 -16.19 6.80
N VAL A 184 9.06 -16.70 6.70
CA VAL A 184 8.78 -18.10 6.39
C VAL A 184 8.84 -18.25 4.88
N GLU A 185 9.81 -19.01 4.39
CA GLU A 185 10.04 -19.20 2.97
C GLU A 185 9.05 -20.21 2.37
N THR A 186 8.67 -20.00 1.12
CA THR A 186 7.81 -20.91 0.36
C THR A 186 8.60 -21.59 -0.78
N LYS A 187 8.20 -22.82 -1.14
CA LYS A 187 8.78 -23.54 -2.30
C LYS A 187 8.37 -22.88 -3.60
N GLU A 188 7.11 -22.52 -3.69
CA GLU A 188 6.55 -21.73 -4.79
C GLU A 188 6.87 -20.25 -4.56
N GLU A 189 7.29 -19.57 -5.61
CA GLU A 189 7.54 -18.13 -5.54
C GLU A 189 6.21 -17.36 -5.47
N LEU A 190 6.10 -16.48 -4.46
CA LEU A 190 4.97 -15.55 -4.40
C LEU A 190 5.09 -14.53 -5.53
N PRO A 191 4.01 -14.33 -6.33
CA PRO A 191 4.05 -13.34 -7.40
C PRO A 191 4.27 -11.93 -6.86
N LYS A 192 5.06 -11.14 -7.58
CA LYS A 192 5.25 -9.72 -7.28
C LYS A 192 3.98 -8.93 -7.56
N ARG A 193 3.74 -7.95 -6.72
CA ARG A 193 2.63 -7.00 -6.84
C ARG A 193 3.15 -5.58 -7.07
N GLN A 194 2.26 -4.65 -7.32
CA GLN A 194 2.62 -3.28 -7.64
C GLN A 194 1.81 -2.29 -6.82
N LEU A 195 2.45 -1.20 -6.45
CA LEU A 195 1.79 0.00 -5.96
C LEU A 195 1.60 0.94 -7.15
N LEU A 196 0.37 1.38 -7.33
CA LEU A 196 -0.05 2.26 -8.42
C LEU A 196 -0.54 3.58 -7.84
N ILE A 197 -0.31 4.65 -8.61
CA ILE A 197 -1.07 5.89 -8.48
C ILE A 197 -2.11 5.93 -9.60
N ALA A 198 -3.33 6.33 -9.28
CA ALA A 198 -4.38 6.50 -10.27
C ALA A 198 -5.10 7.84 -10.07
N TYR A 199 -5.55 8.43 -11.16
CA TYR A 199 -6.28 9.68 -11.20
C TYR A 199 -7.16 9.76 -12.46
N ASN A 200 -8.12 10.67 -12.47
CA ASN A 200 -8.98 10.92 -13.62
C ASN A 200 -8.42 12.09 -14.43
N ASP A 201 -7.81 11.80 -15.58
CA ASP A 201 -7.21 12.80 -16.47
C ASP A 201 -8.23 13.62 -17.28
N ARG A 202 -9.50 13.24 -17.25
CA ARG A 202 -10.59 13.99 -17.88
C ARG A 202 -11.05 15.19 -17.05
N ILE A 203 -10.66 15.24 -15.78
CA ILE A 203 -10.93 16.35 -14.87
C ILE A 203 -9.68 17.22 -14.80
N PRO A 204 -9.81 18.54 -15.04
CA PRO A 204 -8.66 19.45 -14.89
C PRO A 204 -8.04 19.34 -13.49
N MET A 205 -6.75 19.10 -13.44
CA MET A 205 -6.00 19.04 -12.19
C MET A 205 -5.68 20.43 -11.67
N SER A 206 -5.76 20.60 -10.35
CA SER A 206 -5.20 21.78 -9.70
C SER A 206 -3.68 21.78 -9.78
N ARG A 207 -3.05 22.96 -9.64
CA ARG A 207 -1.59 23.07 -9.58
C ARG A 207 -0.98 22.25 -8.44
N SER A 208 -1.67 22.20 -7.30
CA SER A 208 -1.25 21.39 -6.14
C SER A 208 -1.21 19.89 -6.45
N VAL A 209 -2.24 19.38 -7.12
CA VAL A 209 -2.30 17.96 -7.52
C VAL A 209 -1.19 17.64 -8.52
N GLN A 210 -0.99 18.49 -9.53
CA GLN A 210 0.08 18.29 -10.50
C GLN A 210 1.46 18.33 -9.84
N ALA A 211 1.72 19.28 -8.95
CA ALA A 211 2.99 19.39 -8.23
C ALA A 211 3.27 18.15 -7.34
N PHE A 212 2.24 17.54 -6.79
CA PHE A 212 2.39 16.30 -6.03
C PHE A 212 2.66 15.10 -6.95
N LEU A 213 1.96 15.01 -8.09
CA LEU A 213 2.20 13.98 -9.11
C LEU A 213 3.62 14.00 -9.67
N ASP A 214 4.24 15.18 -9.75
CA ASP A 214 5.60 15.34 -10.27
C ASP A 214 6.68 14.66 -9.39
N TYR A 215 6.33 14.18 -8.20
CA TYR A 215 7.23 13.38 -7.36
C TYR A 215 7.35 11.92 -7.81
N PHE A 216 6.47 11.43 -8.64
CA PHE A 216 6.36 10.05 -9.09
C PHE A 216 6.56 9.91 -10.59
#